data_568cf3e0badf2ccff33f7d56d075b29a
#
_entry.id   568cf3e0badf2ccff33f7d56d075b29a
#
_cell.length_a   1.000
_cell.length_b   1.000
_cell.length_c   1.000
_cell.angle_alpha   90.00
_cell.angle_beta   90.00
_cell.angle_gamma   90.00
#
_symmetry.space_group_name_H-M   'P 1'
#
loop_
_entity.id
_entity.type
_entity.pdbx_description
1 polymer ?
#
loop_
_entity_poly.entity_id
_entity_poly.type
_entity_poly.pdbx_seq_one_letter_code
_entity_poly.pdbx_strand_id
1 'polypeptide(L)'
;MDAYTKPIPATGKYRLGGPRAWWIWIIVTVFTIYLFNVQTMFSVVQGDIKSTLHLDDSHLTMIAATYTWAFAIFQFFGGAFLDCFGSRKVLIPAFIFVTAGVFLYGIATSYSMILVAQVLMALGACCGFVGAGYIGGVWFGMAAYGTMFGYVQVLSSLSSAIQQPVTENILNHLSYEKLFVYLGFFGILLVILGILYMRNPTPVSTHKSPFKVVGHNLIQIVKMPQMWIAALWGGIAFGLNLALGVVWTPKIFTNAGFTLTNGNVGSALLWLGLAAGSCFWPKWSDRIHSRRIPSMIGVAMMLLGLVAVVYIDMPVYLMYAMMFIIGMGATSHMLAFTVGGDVAGGPLVGTSSAFLNGIMFIFGGILQNIPSSLQSHAVGVHGMFLPFIVAAAVALVFVFIQKETAPRS
;
A
#
# COMPACT_ATOMS: atom_id res chain seq x y z
N MET A 1 -9.60 31.14 9.50
CA MET A 1 -8.18 30.79 9.36
C MET A 1 -7.47 30.47 10.67
N ASP A 2 -8.10 30.32 11.86
CA ASP A 2 -7.42 30.28 13.15
C ASP A 2 -7.74 29.11 14.10
N ALA A 3 -8.33 28.00 13.60
CA ALA A 3 -8.66 26.88 14.47
C ALA A 3 -7.58 25.78 14.56
N TYR A 4 -6.51 25.83 13.74
CA TYR A 4 -5.51 24.77 13.61
C TYR A 4 -4.10 25.13 14.03
N THR A 5 -3.81 26.38 14.35
CA THR A 5 -2.49 26.82 14.87
C THR A 5 -2.40 26.76 16.39
N LYS A 6 -3.47 26.51 17.11
CA LYS A 6 -3.36 26.24 18.56
C LYS A 6 -2.84 24.83 18.76
N PRO A 7 -1.70 24.63 19.46
CA PRO A 7 -1.31 23.31 19.92
C PRO A 7 -2.52 22.72 20.65
N ILE A 8 -2.93 21.50 20.29
CA ILE A 8 -3.99 20.76 21.00
C ILE A 8 -3.58 20.84 22.48
N PRO A 9 -4.37 21.51 23.35
CA PRO A 9 -3.97 21.65 24.73
C PRO A 9 -3.74 20.25 25.28
N ALA A 10 -2.66 20.04 26.01
CA ALA A 10 -2.30 18.80 26.71
C ALA A 10 -3.28 18.50 27.86
N THR A 11 -4.57 18.55 27.60
CA THR A 11 -5.66 18.16 28.50
C THR A 11 -5.89 16.66 28.49
N GLY A 12 -5.08 15.92 27.68
CA GLY A 12 -5.10 14.47 27.68
C GLY A 12 -4.17 13.90 28.75
N LYS A 13 -4.60 12.81 29.35
CA LYS A 13 -3.87 11.96 30.31
C LYS A 13 -2.48 11.49 29.86
N TYR A 14 -2.08 11.77 28.60
CA TYR A 14 -0.88 11.24 27.96
C TYR A 14 -0.04 12.35 27.30
N ARG A 15 1.28 12.24 27.47
CA ARG A 15 2.26 13.13 26.83
C ARG A 15 2.40 12.77 25.34
N LEU A 16 2.29 13.77 24.44
CA LEU A 16 2.59 13.60 23.02
C LEU A 16 4.07 13.24 22.82
N GLY A 17 4.36 12.31 21.91
CA GLY A 17 5.73 11.85 21.62
C GLY A 17 6.40 11.06 22.76
N GLY A 18 5.66 10.76 23.84
CA GLY A 18 6.19 10.01 24.98
C GLY A 18 6.31 8.49 24.69
N PRO A 19 6.87 7.70 25.65
CA PRO A 19 7.09 6.26 25.45
C PRO A 19 5.82 5.50 25.02
N ARG A 20 4.65 5.90 25.53
CA ARG A 20 3.38 5.28 25.16
C ARG A 20 2.98 5.55 23.71
N ALA A 21 3.28 6.74 23.18
CA ALA A 21 3.06 7.07 21.77
C ALA A 21 3.87 6.13 20.88
N TRP A 22 5.14 5.92 21.20
CA TRP A 22 6.02 4.99 20.50
C TRP A 22 5.51 3.55 20.54
N TRP A 23 5.10 3.04 21.71
CA TRP A 23 4.57 1.68 21.82
C TRP A 23 3.32 1.47 20.96
N ILE A 24 2.37 2.42 20.99
CA ILE A 24 1.16 2.33 20.18
C ILE A 24 1.51 2.39 18.70
N TRP A 25 2.40 3.31 18.30
CA TRP A 25 2.82 3.44 16.91
C TRP A 25 3.56 2.19 16.42
N ILE A 26 4.47 1.63 17.23
CA ILE A 26 5.19 0.39 16.91
C ILE A 26 4.21 -0.77 16.71
N ILE A 27 3.24 -0.97 17.60
CA ILE A 27 2.25 -2.05 17.49
C ILE A 27 1.49 -1.95 16.15
N VAL A 28 1.03 -0.75 15.79
CA VAL A 28 0.27 -0.56 14.55
C VAL A 28 1.18 -0.61 13.32
N THR A 29 2.42 -0.18 13.42
CA THR A 29 3.41 -0.33 12.34
C THR A 29 3.76 -1.80 12.12
N VAL A 30 3.97 -2.58 13.18
CA VAL A 30 4.19 -4.04 13.06
C VAL A 30 2.96 -4.74 12.47
N PHE A 31 1.75 -4.33 12.84
CA PHE A 31 0.53 -4.81 12.17
C PHE A 31 0.51 -4.44 10.67
N THR A 32 0.92 -3.23 10.32
CA THR A 32 1.02 -2.81 8.91
C THR A 32 2.06 -3.64 8.16
N ILE A 33 3.22 -3.90 8.75
CA ILE A 33 4.22 -4.81 8.19
C ILE A 33 3.64 -6.22 7.99
N TYR A 34 2.93 -6.74 8.97
CA TYR A 34 2.29 -8.05 8.92
C TYR A 34 1.31 -8.18 7.74
N LEU A 35 0.42 -7.21 7.58
CA LEU A 35 -0.54 -7.24 6.47
C LEU A 35 0.11 -7.05 5.09
N PHE A 36 1.16 -6.21 4.97
CA PHE A 36 1.94 -6.08 3.73
C PHE A 36 2.63 -7.41 3.36
N ASN A 37 3.24 -8.07 4.34
CA ASN A 37 3.90 -9.35 4.13
C ASN A 37 2.91 -10.44 3.70
N VAL A 38 1.77 -10.56 4.37
CA VAL A 38 0.73 -11.53 4.00
C VAL A 38 0.23 -11.29 2.57
N GLN A 39 0.06 -10.03 2.16
CA GLN A 39 -0.36 -9.69 0.80
C GLN A 39 0.72 -10.05 -0.23
N THR A 40 1.97 -9.66 0.00
CA THR A 40 3.06 -9.86 -0.96
C THR A 40 3.55 -11.31 -1.00
N MET A 41 3.30 -12.09 0.05
CA MET A 41 3.61 -13.52 0.13
C MET A 41 2.86 -14.35 -0.92
N PHE A 42 1.72 -13.86 -1.40
CA PHE A 42 0.95 -14.55 -2.43
C PHE A 42 1.78 -14.87 -3.68
N SER A 43 2.68 -13.97 -4.11
CA SER A 43 3.56 -14.21 -5.27
C SER A 43 4.42 -15.46 -5.11
N VAL A 44 4.78 -15.82 -3.87
CA VAL A 44 5.63 -16.99 -3.56
C VAL A 44 4.80 -18.25 -3.36
N VAL A 45 3.65 -18.15 -2.64
CA VAL A 45 2.84 -19.33 -2.27
C VAL A 45 1.83 -19.76 -3.33
N GLN A 46 1.60 -18.96 -4.38
CA GLN A 46 0.56 -19.25 -5.39
C GLN A 46 0.74 -20.59 -6.11
N GLY A 47 1.99 -21.04 -6.30
CA GLY A 47 2.28 -22.33 -6.91
C GLY A 47 1.81 -23.51 -6.05
N ASP A 48 2.05 -23.42 -4.74
CA ASP A 48 1.63 -24.45 -3.78
C ASP A 48 0.11 -24.47 -3.64
N ILE A 49 -0.54 -23.31 -3.60
CA ILE A 49 -2.01 -23.20 -3.58
C ILE A 49 -2.61 -23.83 -4.83
N LYS A 50 -2.01 -23.54 -6.01
CA LYS A 50 -2.44 -24.11 -7.29
C LYS A 50 -2.42 -25.62 -7.25
N SER A 51 -1.33 -26.21 -6.79
CA SER A 51 -1.16 -27.67 -6.74
C SER A 51 -2.05 -28.33 -5.69
N THR A 52 -2.14 -27.74 -4.48
CA THR A 52 -2.90 -28.30 -3.35
C THR A 52 -4.41 -28.30 -3.60
N LEU A 53 -4.94 -27.22 -4.17
CA LEU A 53 -6.38 -27.03 -4.41
C LEU A 53 -6.80 -27.36 -5.86
N HIS A 54 -5.86 -27.85 -6.69
CA HIS A 54 -6.09 -28.20 -8.10
C HIS A 54 -6.71 -27.05 -8.91
N LEU A 55 -6.17 -25.83 -8.73
CA LEU A 55 -6.64 -24.60 -9.37
C LEU A 55 -5.94 -24.35 -10.71
N ASP A 56 -6.55 -23.52 -11.54
CA ASP A 56 -5.92 -22.98 -12.75
C ASP A 56 -5.39 -21.53 -12.51
N ASP A 57 -4.74 -20.96 -13.51
CA ASP A 57 -4.16 -19.61 -13.42
C ASP A 57 -5.23 -18.53 -13.31
N SER A 58 -6.45 -18.77 -13.81
CA SER A 58 -7.56 -17.82 -13.68
C SER A 58 -8.04 -17.71 -12.24
N HIS A 59 -8.10 -18.83 -11.53
CA HIS A 59 -8.41 -18.86 -10.10
C HIS A 59 -7.36 -18.11 -9.28
N LEU A 60 -6.05 -18.27 -9.57
CA LEU A 60 -4.98 -17.56 -8.87
C LEU A 60 -5.09 -16.04 -9.09
N THR A 61 -5.33 -15.62 -10.32
CA THR A 61 -5.57 -14.21 -10.64
C THR A 61 -6.77 -13.64 -9.86
N MET A 62 -7.85 -14.42 -9.78
CA MET A 62 -9.05 -14.01 -9.03
C MET A 62 -8.79 -13.93 -7.52
N ILE A 63 -7.99 -14.84 -6.94
CA ILE A 63 -7.57 -14.76 -5.53
C ILE A 63 -6.85 -13.45 -5.26
N ALA A 64 -5.83 -13.10 -6.05
CA ALA A 64 -5.10 -11.84 -5.92
C ALA A 64 -6.01 -10.62 -6.12
N ALA A 65 -6.86 -10.65 -7.14
CA ALA A 65 -7.80 -9.58 -7.45
C ALA A 65 -8.84 -9.38 -6.35
N THR A 66 -9.33 -10.45 -5.72
CA THR A 66 -10.35 -10.39 -4.66
C THR A 66 -9.84 -9.56 -3.48
N TYR A 67 -8.60 -9.79 -3.00
CA TYR A 67 -8.01 -8.95 -1.95
C TYR A 67 -7.92 -7.49 -2.40
N THR A 68 -7.35 -7.26 -3.57
CA THR A 68 -7.08 -5.91 -4.07
C THR A 68 -8.36 -5.10 -4.25
N TRP A 69 -9.41 -5.69 -4.83
CA TRP A 69 -10.70 -5.02 -5.01
C TRP A 69 -11.44 -4.81 -3.70
N ALA A 70 -11.49 -5.82 -2.82
CA ALA A 70 -12.10 -5.69 -1.51
C ALA A 70 -11.39 -4.60 -0.68
N PHE A 71 -10.06 -4.59 -0.68
CA PHE A 71 -9.27 -3.56 -0.03
C PHE A 71 -9.60 -2.16 -0.59
N ALA A 72 -9.62 -2.00 -1.93
CA ALA A 72 -9.94 -0.73 -2.57
C ALA A 72 -11.30 -0.19 -2.14
N ILE A 73 -12.33 -1.05 -2.10
CA ILE A 73 -13.69 -0.66 -1.68
C ILE A 73 -13.72 -0.25 -0.21
N PHE A 74 -13.15 -1.06 0.69
CA PHE A 74 -13.17 -0.80 2.14
C PHE A 74 -12.28 0.39 2.51
N GLN A 75 -11.24 0.68 1.74
CA GLN A 75 -10.29 1.75 2.00
C GLN A 75 -10.95 3.13 2.08
N PHE A 76 -11.96 3.41 1.25
CA PHE A 76 -12.68 4.71 1.28
C PHE A 76 -13.31 5.01 2.64
N PHE A 77 -13.64 3.99 3.42
CA PHE A 77 -14.25 4.12 4.74
C PHE A 77 -13.21 4.11 5.87
N GLY A 78 -12.05 3.45 5.68
CA GLY A 78 -11.07 3.21 6.72
C GLY A 78 -10.58 4.48 7.42
N GLY A 79 -10.17 5.50 6.66
CA GLY A 79 -9.71 6.78 7.20
C GLY A 79 -10.80 7.58 7.90
N ALA A 80 -12.00 7.60 7.32
CA ALA A 80 -13.14 8.30 7.89
C ALA A 80 -13.65 7.64 9.20
N PHE A 81 -13.54 6.31 9.30
CA PHE A 81 -13.81 5.60 10.57
C PHE A 81 -12.79 5.98 11.65
N LEU A 82 -11.51 6.13 11.30
CA LEU A 82 -10.48 6.59 12.23
C LEU A 82 -10.79 7.98 12.77
N ASP A 83 -11.18 8.90 11.89
CA ASP A 83 -11.54 10.27 12.26
C ASP A 83 -12.79 10.31 13.16
N CYS A 84 -13.78 9.45 12.91
CA CYS A 84 -15.05 9.45 13.64
C CYS A 84 -15.04 8.63 14.93
N PHE A 85 -14.38 7.46 14.96
CA PHE A 85 -14.44 6.51 16.08
C PHE A 85 -13.13 6.42 16.87
N GLY A 86 -12.05 6.98 16.33
CA GLY A 86 -10.70 6.93 16.89
C GLY A 86 -10.00 5.58 16.70
N SER A 87 -8.68 5.60 16.87
CA SER A 87 -7.80 4.49 16.52
C SER A 87 -8.15 3.17 17.26
N ARG A 88 -8.49 3.22 18.56
CA ARG A 88 -8.75 2.02 19.35
C ARG A 88 -9.96 1.22 18.84
N LYS A 89 -11.08 1.91 18.56
CA LYS A 89 -12.33 1.27 18.13
C LYS A 89 -12.28 0.75 16.69
N VAL A 90 -11.38 1.27 15.88
CA VAL A 90 -11.22 0.89 14.46
C VAL A 90 -10.13 -0.17 14.28
N LEU A 91 -8.96 0.01 14.88
CA LEU A 91 -7.82 -0.85 14.62
C LEU A 91 -7.89 -2.19 15.36
N ILE A 92 -8.50 -2.28 16.55
CA ILE A 92 -8.65 -3.58 17.23
C ILE A 92 -9.53 -4.55 16.41
N PRO A 93 -10.73 -4.17 15.94
CA PRO A 93 -11.49 -5.00 15.00
C PRO A 93 -10.71 -5.30 13.70
N ALA A 94 -9.95 -4.34 13.17
CA ALA A 94 -9.12 -4.55 11.99
C ALA A 94 -8.08 -5.67 12.21
N PHE A 95 -7.41 -5.68 13.37
CA PHE A 95 -6.48 -6.75 13.75
C PHE A 95 -7.18 -8.11 13.80
N ILE A 96 -8.39 -8.17 14.37
CA ILE A 96 -9.20 -9.40 14.47
C ILE A 96 -9.56 -9.92 13.08
N PHE A 97 -10.04 -9.06 12.16
CA PHE A 97 -10.41 -9.47 10.82
C PHE A 97 -9.22 -10.00 10.01
N VAL A 98 -8.07 -9.31 10.06
CA VAL A 98 -6.85 -9.80 9.38
C VAL A 98 -6.43 -11.15 9.94
N THR A 99 -6.37 -11.28 11.28
CA THR A 99 -5.98 -12.52 11.95
C THR A 99 -6.91 -13.68 11.59
N ALA A 100 -8.22 -13.46 11.61
CA ALA A 100 -9.20 -14.46 11.22
C ALA A 100 -9.06 -14.87 9.75
N GLY A 101 -8.84 -13.90 8.85
CA GLY A 101 -8.60 -14.16 7.44
C GLY A 101 -7.32 -14.97 7.20
N VAL A 102 -6.23 -14.65 7.89
CA VAL A 102 -4.96 -15.39 7.81
C VAL A 102 -5.11 -16.83 8.31
N PHE A 103 -5.80 -17.06 9.43
CA PHE A 103 -6.11 -18.42 9.88
C PHE A 103 -6.96 -19.18 8.87
N LEU A 104 -8.03 -18.55 8.38
CA LEU A 104 -8.90 -19.17 7.38
C LEU A 104 -8.13 -19.54 6.12
N TYR A 105 -7.17 -18.70 5.70
CA TYR A 105 -6.30 -18.99 4.56
C TYR A 105 -5.44 -20.24 4.79
N GLY A 106 -4.87 -20.39 6.00
CA GLY A 106 -4.03 -21.54 6.37
C GLY A 106 -4.79 -22.85 6.54
N ILE A 107 -6.10 -22.83 6.81
CA ILE A 107 -6.93 -24.03 6.96
C ILE A 107 -7.87 -24.26 5.77
N ALA A 108 -7.72 -23.46 4.70
CA ALA A 108 -8.61 -23.51 3.56
C ALA A 108 -8.46 -24.83 2.76
N THR A 109 -9.59 -25.51 2.55
CA THR A 109 -9.68 -26.73 1.75
C THR A 109 -10.40 -26.51 0.43
N SER A 110 -10.81 -25.30 0.12
CA SER A 110 -11.51 -24.95 -1.10
C SER A 110 -11.18 -23.53 -1.59
N TYR A 111 -11.33 -23.33 -2.90
CA TYR A 111 -11.20 -22.03 -3.54
C TYR A 111 -12.07 -20.95 -2.87
N SER A 112 -13.33 -21.27 -2.56
CA SER A 112 -14.25 -20.32 -1.91
C SER A 112 -13.77 -19.88 -0.52
N MET A 113 -13.15 -20.78 0.27
CA MET A 113 -12.57 -20.42 1.56
C MET A 113 -11.42 -19.44 1.41
N ILE A 114 -10.56 -19.62 0.39
CA ILE A 114 -9.49 -18.67 0.08
C ILE A 114 -10.06 -17.28 -0.27
N LEU A 115 -11.12 -17.22 -1.09
CA LEU A 115 -11.75 -15.94 -1.44
C LEU A 115 -12.35 -15.24 -0.21
N VAL A 116 -13.02 -15.98 0.68
CA VAL A 116 -13.53 -15.42 1.95
C VAL A 116 -12.39 -14.93 2.84
N ALA A 117 -11.30 -15.68 2.94
CA ALA A 117 -10.11 -15.28 3.66
C ALA A 117 -9.53 -13.96 3.13
N GLN A 118 -9.43 -13.80 1.80
CA GLN A 118 -8.97 -12.58 1.15
C GLN A 118 -9.86 -11.37 1.49
N VAL A 119 -11.19 -11.54 1.47
CA VAL A 119 -12.13 -10.47 1.84
C VAL A 119 -11.98 -10.07 3.31
N LEU A 120 -11.86 -11.04 4.22
CA LEU A 120 -11.64 -10.78 5.65
C LEU A 120 -10.32 -10.04 5.89
N MET A 121 -9.24 -10.48 5.26
CA MET A 121 -7.95 -9.81 5.35
C MET A 121 -8.03 -8.37 4.81
N ALA A 122 -8.66 -8.17 3.66
CA ALA A 122 -8.83 -6.84 3.06
C ALA A 122 -9.65 -5.90 3.94
N LEU A 123 -10.74 -6.39 4.56
CA LEU A 123 -11.59 -5.62 5.47
C LEU A 123 -10.81 -5.08 6.69
N GLY A 124 -9.90 -5.87 7.24
CA GLY A 124 -9.06 -5.39 8.33
C GLY A 124 -7.86 -4.55 7.84
N ALA A 125 -7.25 -4.95 6.73
CA ALA A 125 -6.06 -4.31 6.20
C ALA A 125 -6.29 -2.86 5.75
N CYS A 126 -7.50 -2.51 5.26
CA CYS A 126 -7.82 -1.16 4.80
C CYS A 126 -7.63 -0.06 5.86
N CYS A 127 -7.65 -0.42 7.14
CA CYS A 127 -7.39 0.50 8.24
C CYS A 127 -5.93 0.52 8.71
N GLY A 128 -5.10 -0.45 8.29
CA GLY A 128 -3.76 -0.65 8.85
C GLY A 128 -2.79 0.47 8.52
N PHE A 129 -2.49 0.65 7.24
CA PHE A 129 -1.53 1.65 6.75
C PHE A 129 -1.95 3.08 7.11
N VAL A 130 -3.19 3.44 6.79
CA VAL A 130 -3.75 4.76 7.13
C VAL A 130 -3.83 4.95 8.65
N GLY A 131 -4.13 3.88 9.40
CA GLY A 131 -4.15 3.88 10.86
C GLY A 131 -2.80 4.15 11.50
N ALA A 132 -1.72 3.58 10.95
CA ALA A 132 -0.36 3.86 11.43
C ALA A 132 0.04 5.32 11.19
N GLY A 133 -0.30 5.87 10.01
CA GLY A 133 -0.14 7.30 9.72
C GLY A 133 -0.98 8.18 10.64
N TYR A 134 -2.27 7.85 10.83
CA TYR A 134 -3.17 8.55 11.75
C TYR A 134 -2.60 8.61 13.18
N ILE A 135 -2.09 7.50 13.69
CA ILE A 135 -1.44 7.46 15.02
C ILE A 135 -0.21 8.36 15.04
N GLY A 136 0.58 8.39 13.96
CA GLY A 136 1.69 9.34 13.80
C GLY A 136 1.24 10.78 14.02
N GLY A 137 0.14 11.19 13.40
CA GLY A 137 -0.42 12.55 13.54
C GLY A 137 -0.96 12.85 14.94
N VAL A 138 -1.82 11.97 15.49
CA VAL A 138 -2.51 12.24 16.76
C VAL A 138 -1.65 12.04 18.00
N TRP A 139 -0.61 11.20 17.95
CA TRP A 139 0.29 10.93 19.08
C TRP A 139 1.62 11.69 19.03
N PHE A 140 2.06 12.16 17.87
CA PHE A 140 3.32 12.92 17.71
C PHE A 140 3.10 14.35 17.22
N GLY A 141 1.88 14.68 16.84
CA GLY A 141 1.50 15.99 16.30
C GLY A 141 1.50 15.99 14.76
N MET A 142 0.68 16.86 14.17
CA MET A 142 0.49 16.93 12.71
C MET A 142 1.78 17.31 11.95
N ALA A 143 2.70 18.03 12.56
CA ALA A 143 4.01 18.32 11.97
C ALA A 143 4.86 17.05 11.75
N ALA A 144 4.66 16.01 12.56
CA ALA A 144 5.35 14.73 12.43
C ALA A 144 4.60 13.73 11.55
N TYR A 145 3.35 14.02 11.14
CA TYR A 145 2.48 13.09 10.40
C TYR A 145 3.17 12.48 9.17
N GLY A 146 3.66 13.32 8.27
CA GLY A 146 4.31 12.88 7.03
C GLY A 146 5.56 12.04 7.29
N THR A 147 6.39 12.41 8.25
CA THR A 147 7.60 11.67 8.64
C THR A 147 7.25 10.31 9.22
N MET A 148 6.29 10.24 10.14
CA MET A 148 5.86 8.98 10.76
C MET A 148 5.20 8.04 9.75
N PHE A 149 4.44 8.60 8.81
CA PHE A 149 3.83 7.85 7.71
C PHE A 149 4.89 7.33 6.73
N GLY A 150 5.90 8.14 6.41
CA GLY A 150 7.06 7.73 5.62
C GLY A 150 7.83 6.57 6.27
N TYR A 151 8.04 6.57 7.59
CA TYR A 151 8.68 5.47 8.30
C TYR A 151 7.86 4.16 8.19
N VAL A 152 6.54 4.23 8.27
CA VAL A 152 5.67 3.06 8.06
C VAL A 152 5.88 2.49 6.66
N GLN A 153 5.90 3.35 5.63
CA GLN A 153 6.11 2.91 4.24
C GLN A 153 7.49 2.26 4.06
N VAL A 154 8.55 2.88 4.60
CA VAL A 154 9.92 2.32 4.53
C VAL A 154 9.97 0.93 5.16
N LEU A 155 9.48 0.80 6.40
CA LEU A 155 9.52 -0.45 7.15
C LEU A 155 8.68 -1.54 6.47
N SER A 156 7.51 -1.20 5.95
CA SER A 156 6.65 -2.15 5.23
C SER A 156 7.28 -2.60 3.92
N SER A 157 7.84 -1.68 3.13
CA SER A 157 8.49 -2.02 1.85
C SER A 157 9.75 -2.84 2.04
N LEU A 158 10.58 -2.47 3.02
CA LEU A 158 11.80 -3.21 3.36
C LEU A 158 11.45 -4.62 3.84
N SER A 159 10.42 -4.77 4.69
CA SER A 159 9.98 -6.08 5.16
C SER A 159 9.46 -6.95 4.01
N SER A 160 8.73 -6.37 3.04
CA SER A 160 8.28 -7.10 1.85
C SER A 160 9.42 -7.56 0.96
N ALA A 161 10.49 -6.74 0.82
CA ALA A 161 11.67 -7.12 0.09
C ALA A 161 12.41 -8.31 0.74
N ILE A 162 12.52 -8.31 2.07
CA ILE A 162 13.17 -9.38 2.84
C ILE A 162 12.29 -10.63 2.90
N GLN A 163 10.99 -10.46 3.03
CA GLN A 163 10.03 -11.54 3.23
C GLN A 163 10.00 -12.52 2.05
N GLN A 164 10.10 -12.05 0.80
CA GLN A 164 9.97 -12.93 -0.36
C GLN A 164 11.03 -14.06 -0.37
N PRO A 165 12.36 -13.79 -0.32
CA PRO A 165 13.35 -14.86 -0.27
C PRO A 165 13.29 -15.67 1.03
N VAL A 166 12.89 -15.07 2.15
CA VAL A 166 12.71 -15.79 3.42
C VAL A 166 11.56 -16.78 3.33
N THR A 167 10.42 -16.39 2.74
CA THR A 167 9.28 -17.28 2.52
C THR A 167 9.62 -18.42 1.59
N GLU A 168 10.31 -18.15 0.47
CA GLU A 168 10.78 -19.19 -0.45
C GLU A 168 11.63 -20.26 0.29
N ASN A 169 12.56 -19.82 1.14
CA ASN A 169 13.37 -20.74 1.94
C ASN A 169 12.55 -21.51 2.99
N ILE A 170 11.57 -20.88 3.65
CA ILE A 170 10.68 -21.54 4.62
C ILE A 170 9.84 -22.63 3.94
N LEU A 171 9.34 -22.39 2.73
CA LEU A 171 8.51 -23.34 1.98
C LEU A 171 9.29 -24.61 1.56
N ASN A 172 10.61 -24.59 1.55
CA ASN A 172 11.40 -25.81 1.37
C ASN A 172 11.28 -26.79 2.55
N HIS A 173 10.81 -26.34 3.72
CA HIS A 173 10.72 -27.12 4.95
C HIS A 173 9.32 -27.15 5.58
N LEU A 174 8.45 -26.25 5.17
CA LEU A 174 7.12 -26.06 5.76
C LEU A 174 6.10 -25.82 4.68
N SER A 175 4.90 -26.45 4.77
CA SER A 175 3.81 -26.15 3.84
C SER A 175 3.24 -24.75 4.08
N TYR A 176 2.64 -24.16 3.02
CA TYR A 176 2.06 -22.81 3.11
C TYR A 176 0.92 -22.77 4.14
N GLU A 177 0.13 -23.83 4.30
CA GLU A 177 -0.95 -23.91 5.28
C GLU A 177 -0.42 -23.72 6.72
N LYS A 178 0.65 -24.45 7.07
CA LYS A 178 1.28 -24.32 8.39
C LYS A 178 1.88 -22.95 8.60
N LEU A 179 2.50 -22.38 7.55
CA LEU A 179 3.04 -21.02 7.60
C LEU A 179 1.94 -20.00 7.92
N PHE A 180 0.79 -20.07 7.22
CA PHE A 180 -0.33 -19.16 7.49
C PHE A 180 -0.95 -19.38 8.88
N VAL A 181 -1.02 -20.62 9.37
CA VAL A 181 -1.45 -20.89 10.75
C VAL A 181 -0.50 -20.25 11.77
N TYR A 182 0.82 -20.34 11.61
CA TYR A 182 1.79 -19.66 12.48
C TYR A 182 1.69 -18.15 12.41
N LEU A 183 1.49 -17.59 11.22
CA LEU A 183 1.22 -16.18 11.04
C LEU A 183 -0.11 -15.76 11.72
N GLY A 184 -1.11 -16.64 11.72
CA GLY A 184 -2.35 -16.43 12.46
C GLY A 184 -2.11 -16.33 13.98
N PHE A 185 -1.27 -17.19 14.57
CA PHE A 185 -0.89 -17.06 15.99
C PHE A 185 -0.14 -15.76 16.28
N PHE A 186 0.72 -15.32 15.38
CA PHE A 186 1.33 -13.98 15.49
C PHE A 186 0.28 -12.87 15.43
N GLY A 187 -0.75 -13.02 14.58
CA GLY A 187 -1.89 -12.11 14.53
C GLY A 187 -2.65 -12.03 15.86
N ILE A 188 -2.86 -13.17 16.55
CA ILE A 188 -3.47 -13.19 17.91
C ILE A 188 -2.63 -12.37 18.90
N LEU A 189 -1.30 -12.51 18.86
CA LEU A 189 -0.41 -11.68 19.69
C LEU A 189 -0.63 -10.20 19.42
N LEU A 190 -0.74 -9.77 18.16
CA LEU A 190 -1.02 -8.37 17.80
C LEU A 190 -2.40 -7.91 18.31
N VAL A 191 -3.42 -8.74 18.23
CA VAL A 191 -4.76 -8.45 18.81
C VAL A 191 -4.65 -8.22 20.32
N ILE A 192 -3.96 -9.10 21.05
CA ILE A 192 -3.76 -8.98 22.50
C ILE A 192 -3.03 -7.68 22.83
N LEU A 193 -1.91 -7.38 22.14
CA LEU A 193 -1.17 -6.14 22.32
C LEU A 193 -2.03 -4.91 22.00
N GLY A 194 -2.84 -4.97 20.96
CA GLY A 194 -3.80 -3.92 20.61
C GLY A 194 -4.81 -3.66 21.74
N ILE A 195 -5.43 -4.70 22.30
CA ILE A 195 -6.39 -4.59 23.40
C ILE A 195 -5.74 -3.99 24.66
N LEU A 196 -4.53 -4.40 24.99
CA LEU A 196 -3.81 -3.98 26.18
C LEU A 196 -3.31 -2.54 26.10
N TYR A 197 -2.70 -2.16 24.97
CA TYR A 197 -1.95 -0.92 24.86
C TYR A 197 -2.65 0.19 24.10
N MET A 198 -3.52 -0.10 23.11
CA MET A 198 -4.14 0.96 22.31
C MET A 198 -5.07 1.84 23.13
N ARG A 199 -4.86 3.14 23.00
CA ARG A 199 -5.65 4.21 23.62
C ARG A 199 -5.78 5.37 22.63
N ASN A 200 -6.78 6.21 22.81
CA ASN A 200 -6.87 7.49 22.11
C ASN A 200 -6.21 8.57 22.99
N PRO A 201 -5.37 9.45 22.44
CA PRO A 201 -4.70 10.50 23.23
C PRO A 201 -5.67 11.58 23.71
N THR A 202 -6.70 11.86 22.90
CA THR A 202 -7.78 12.81 23.18
C THR A 202 -9.14 12.10 23.16
N PRO A 203 -10.15 12.62 23.86
CA PRO A 203 -11.51 12.16 23.70
C PRO A 203 -11.95 12.29 22.25
N VAL A 204 -12.49 11.22 21.69
CA VAL A 204 -13.05 11.25 20.34
C VAL A 204 -14.40 11.97 20.40
N SER A 205 -14.62 12.94 19.52
CA SER A 205 -15.90 13.64 19.45
C SER A 205 -17.01 12.63 19.11
N THR A 206 -18.03 12.57 19.98
CA THR A 206 -19.20 11.72 19.74
C THR A 206 -20.12 12.42 18.76
N HIS A 207 -19.97 12.12 17.46
CA HIS A 207 -20.92 12.59 16.47
C HIS A 207 -22.26 11.84 16.59
N LYS A 208 -23.37 12.56 16.60
CA LYS A 208 -24.73 11.96 16.62
C LYS A 208 -25.01 11.09 15.38
N SER A 209 -24.32 11.31 14.28
CA SER A 209 -24.45 10.55 13.02
C SER A 209 -23.12 10.40 12.31
N PRO A 210 -22.21 9.54 12.76
CA PRO A 210 -20.86 9.43 12.23
C PRO A 210 -20.84 9.04 10.74
N PHE A 211 -21.73 8.17 10.29
CA PHE A 211 -21.83 7.80 8.87
C PHE A 211 -22.23 8.95 7.94
N LYS A 212 -23.05 9.92 8.41
CA LYS A 212 -23.35 11.12 7.66
C LYS A 212 -22.13 12.03 7.52
N VAL A 213 -21.30 12.12 8.56
CA VAL A 213 -20.04 12.87 8.53
C VAL A 213 -19.07 12.22 7.55
N VAL A 214 -18.92 10.90 7.59
CA VAL A 214 -18.12 10.14 6.61
C VAL A 214 -18.54 10.43 5.18
N GLY A 215 -19.84 10.30 4.89
CA GLY A 215 -20.38 10.59 3.55
C GLY A 215 -20.17 12.04 3.12
N HIS A 216 -20.38 13.00 4.02
CA HIS A 216 -20.16 14.42 3.75
C HIS A 216 -18.69 14.72 3.42
N ASN A 217 -17.74 14.19 4.21
CA ASN A 217 -16.30 14.35 3.99
C ASN A 217 -15.86 13.77 2.64
N LEU A 218 -16.33 12.56 2.30
CA LEU A 218 -16.05 11.95 0.99
C LEU A 218 -16.56 12.79 -0.17
N ILE A 219 -17.81 13.33 -0.07
CA ILE A 219 -18.37 14.21 -1.09
C ILE A 219 -17.53 15.49 -1.25
N GLN A 220 -17.00 16.06 -0.17
CA GLN A 220 -16.11 17.22 -0.25
C GLN A 220 -14.82 16.87 -1.02
N ILE A 221 -14.17 15.75 -0.72
CA ILE A 221 -12.94 15.31 -1.39
C ILE A 221 -13.19 15.06 -2.89
N VAL A 222 -14.27 14.37 -3.24
CA VAL A 222 -14.63 14.06 -4.64
C VAL A 222 -14.89 15.31 -5.46
N LYS A 223 -15.30 16.43 -4.84
CA LYS A 223 -15.51 17.71 -5.52
C LYS A 223 -14.23 18.51 -5.80
N MET A 224 -13.06 18.06 -5.31
CA MET A 224 -11.78 18.77 -5.47
C MET A 224 -11.03 18.29 -6.74
N PRO A 225 -10.91 19.08 -7.83
CA PRO A 225 -10.27 18.62 -9.07
C PRO A 225 -8.80 18.21 -8.88
N GLN A 226 -8.05 18.96 -8.05
CA GLN A 226 -6.63 18.64 -7.78
C GLN A 226 -6.47 17.32 -7.02
N MET A 227 -7.47 16.91 -6.23
CA MET A 227 -7.49 15.62 -5.58
C MET A 227 -7.56 14.47 -6.60
N TRP A 228 -8.37 14.61 -7.64
CA TRP A 228 -8.45 13.63 -8.72
C TRP A 228 -7.15 13.55 -9.53
N ILE A 229 -6.53 14.69 -9.82
CA ILE A 229 -5.23 14.71 -10.52
C ILE A 229 -4.19 13.94 -9.69
N ALA A 230 -4.09 14.23 -8.39
CA ALA A 230 -3.20 13.52 -7.48
C ALA A 230 -3.53 12.03 -7.39
N ALA A 231 -4.82 11.68 -7.29
CA ALA A 231 -5.30 10.30 -7.22
C ALA A 231 -4.97 9.49 -8.49
N LEU A 232 -5.10 10.10 -9.67
CA LEU A 232 -4.88 9.43 -10.94
C LEU A 232 -3.39 9.10 -11.15
N TRP A 233 -2.49 10.09 -11.06
CA TRP A 233 -1.08 9.79 -11.26
C TRP A 233 -0.47 8.96 -10.13
N GLY A 234 -0.82 9.26 -8.87
CA GLY A 234 -0.37 8.49 -7.71
C GLY A 234 -0.93 7.07 -7.74
N GLY A 235 -2.21 6.93 -8.15
CA GLY A 235 -2.89 5.66 -8.34
C GLY A 235 -2.23 4.79 -9.40
N ILE A 236 -1.91 5.35 -10.55
CA ILE A 236 -1.20 4.63 -11.62
C ILE A 236 0.21 4.23 -11.15
N ALA A 237 0.96 5.15 -10.55
CA ALA A 237 2.34 4.89 -10.13
C ALA A 237 2.40 3.75 -9.08
N PHE A 238 1.55 3.80 -8.04
CA PHE A 238 1.47 2.73 -7.05
C PHE A 238 0.87 1.44 -7.64
N GLY A 239 -0.18 1.56 -8.46
CA GLY A 239 -0.82 0.43 -9.11
C GLY A 239 0.13 -0.37 -9.99
N LEU A 240 1.01 0.29 -10.74
CA LEU A 240 2.09 -0.34 -11.51
C LEU A 240 3.09 -1.05 -10.60
N ASN A 241 3.50 -0.40 -9.51
CA ASN A 241 4.40 -1.03 -8.53
C ASN A 241 3.77 -2.28 -7.92
N LEU A 242 2.48 -2.22 -7.56
CA LEU A 242 1.75 -3.35 -6.99
C LEU A 242 1.61 -4.49 -8.01
N ALA A 243 1.24 -4.19 -9.25
CA ALA A 243 1.10 -5.18 -10.32
C ALA A 243 2.43 -5.89 -10.61
N LEU A 244 3.52 -5.14 -10.70
CA LEU A 244 4.86 -5.69 -10.89
C LEU A 244 5.31 -6.50 -9.66
N GLY A 245 5.29 -5.90 -8.48
CA GLY A 245 5.86 -6.48 -7.26
C GLY A 245 5.12 -7.73 -6.75
N VAL A 246 3.82 -7.85 -7.05
CA VAL A 246 3.00 -8.98 -6.57
C VAL A 246 2.83 -10.07 -7.64
N VAL A 247 2.80 -9.70 -8.93
CA VAL A 247 2.39 -10.65 -9.99
C VAL A 247 3.41 -10.75 -11.13
N TRP A 248 3.81 -9.62 -11.73
CA TRP A 248 4.36 -9.65 -13.09
C TRP A 248 5.88 -9.65 -13.20
N THR A 249 6.64 -9.23 -12.18
CA THR A 249 8.11 -9.21 -12.28
C THR A 249 8.70 -10.59 -12.58
N PRO A 250 8.28 -11.70 -11.90
CA PRO A 250 8.79 -13.02 -12.24
C PRO A 250 8.54 -13.39 -13.70
N LYS A 251 7.38 -13.03 -14.25
CA LYS A 251 7.02 -13.30 -15.65
C LYS A 251 7.87 -12.50 -16.65
N ILE A 252 8.16 -11.24 -16.34
CA ILE A 252 9.05 -10.40 -17.17
C ILE A 252 10.43 -11.06 -17.28
N PHE A 253 11.00 -11.53 -16.16
CA PHE A 253 12.29 -12.20 -16.14
C PHE A 253 12.28 -13.52 -16.89
N THR A 254 11.27 -14.39 -16.68
CA THR A 254 11.20 -15.67 -17.39
C THR A 254 10.98 -15.48 -18.90
N ASN A 255 10.25 -14.47 -19.31
CA ASN A 255 10.09 -14.13 -20.72
C ASN A 255 11.39 -13.60 -21.36
N ALA A 256 12.27 -12.95 -20.57
CA ALA A 256 13.60 -12.52 -20.98
C ALA A 256 14.66 -13.66 -20.92
N GLY A 257 14.24 -14.91 -20.65
CA GLY A 257 15.12 -16.09 -20.61
C GLY A 257 15.83 -16.31 -19.27
N PHE A 258 15.47 -15.60 -18.22
CA PHE A 258 16.04 -15.78 -16.88
C PHE A 258 15.20 -16.77 -16.04
N THR A 259 15.76 -17.20 -14.89
CA THR A 259 15.08 -18.12 -13.98
C THR A 259 13.97 -17.43 -13.17
N LEU A 260 13.04 -18.23 -12.60
CA LEU A 260 12.02 -17.75 -11.67
C LEU A 260 12.66 -17.09 -10.43
N THR A 261 13.75 -17.66 -9.92
CA THR A 261 14.51 -17.08 -8.79
C THR A 261 15.04 -15.68 -9.13
N ASN A 262 15.56 -15.46 -10.35
CA ASN A 262 15.94 -14.12 -10.79
C ASN A 262 14.73 -13.16 -10.77
N GLY A 263 13.58 -13.62 -11.19
CA GLY A 263 12.34 -12.83 -11.14
C GLY A 263 11.92 -12.46 -9.70
N ASN A 264 12.03 -13.41 -8.75
CA ASN A 264 11.75 -13.16 -7.33
C ASN A 264 12.72 -12.13 -6.74
N VAL A 265 14.02 -12.23 -7.07
CA VAL A 265 15.02 -11.20 -6.70
C VAL A 265 14.67 -9.85 -7.33
N GLY A 266 14.24 -9.81 -8.58
CA GLY A 266 13.77 -8.60 -9.24
C GLY A 266 12.59 -7.95 -8.50
N SER A 267 11.61 -8.75 -8.05
CA SER A 267 10.50 -8.27 -7.21
C SER A 267 10.98 -7.70 -5.87
N ALA A 268 11.91 -8.37 -5.20
CA ALA A 268 12.49 -7.88 -3.95
C ALA A 268 13.22 -6.53 -4.15
N LEU A 269 13.96 -6.37 -5.24
CA LEU A 269 14.63 -5.12 -5.58
C LEU A 269 13.66 -3.99 -5.95
N LEU A 270 12.51 -4.31 -6.55
CA LEU A 270 11.44 -3.34 -6.76
C LEU A 270 10.92 -2.78 -5.41
N TRP A 271 10.65 -3.65 -4.43
CA TRP A 271 10.23 -3.24 -3.09
C TRP A 271 11.33 -2.48 -2.33
N LEU A 272 12.59 -2.85 -2.53
CA LEU A 272 13.73 -2.12 -1.97
C LEU A 272 13.85 -0.72 -2.57
N GLY A 273 13.65 -0.58 -3.88
CA GLY A 273 13.55 0.71 -4.56
C GLY A 273 12.42 1.58 -4.00
N LEU A 274 11.25 0.97 -3.75
CA LEU A 274 10.13 1.64 -3.09
C LEU A 274 10.54 2.16 -1.69
N ALA A 275 11.21 1.35 -0.88
CA ALA A 275 11.71 1.76 0.44
C ALA A 275 12.68 2.94 0.34
N ALA A 276 13.65 2.90 -0.58
CA ALA A 276 14.62 3.96 -0.79
C ALA A 276 13.94 5.28 -1.22
N GLY A 277 13.01 5.21 -2.17
CA GLY A 277 12.25 6.37 -2.64
C GLY A 277 11.38 6.99 -1.55
N SER A 278 10.84 6.19 -0.60
CA SER A 278 10.02 6.69 0.51
C SER A 278 10.78 7.64 1.45
N CYS A 279 12.09 7.45 1.57
CA CYS A 279 12.96 8.38 2.30
C CYS A 279 13.39 9.58 1.46
N PHE A 280 13.59 9.38 0.15
CA PHE A 280 14.20 10.36 -0.73
C PHE A 280 13.20 11.43 -1.20
N TRP A 281 12.07 11.04 -1.80
CA TRP A 281 11.16 11.97 -2.47
C TRP A 281 10.54 13.02 -1.55
N PRO A 282 10.03 12.70 -0.34
CA PRO A 282 9.46 13.73 0.55
C PRO A 282 10.51 14.75 0.98
N LYS A 283 11.70 14.29 1.41
CA LYS A 283 12.78 15.17 1.86
C LYS A 283 13.28 16.09 0.76
N TRP A 284 13.40 15.58 -0.47
CA TRP A 284 13.83 16.39 -1.61
C TRP A 284 12.75 17.39 -2.00
N SER A 285 11.49 16.97 -2.03
CA SER A 285 10.33 17.83 -2.29
C SER A 285 10.23 19.00 -1.30
N ASP A 286 10.44 18.72 -0.01
CA ASP A 286 10.43 19.76 1.03
C ASP A 286 11.61 20.74 0.86
N ARG A 287 12.82 20.23 0.53
CA ARG A 287 14.01 21.06 0.34
C ARG A 287 13.89 22.04 -0.84
N ILE A 288 13.27 21.61 -1.94
CA ILE A 288 13.10 22.45 -3.15
C ILE A 288 11.76 23.19 -3.18
N HIS A 289 10.94 23.06 -2.12
CA HIS A 289 9.60 23.65 -2.04
C HIS A 289 8.75 23.38 -3.29
N SER A 290 8.78 22.14 -3.77
CA SER A 290 8.00 21.71 -4.94
C SER A 290 7.50 20.26 -4.76
N ARG A 291 6.22 20.05 -4.96
CA ARG A 291 5.61 18.71 -5.03
C ARG A 291 5.67 18.18 -6.47
N ARG A 292 5.55 19.08 -7.45
CA ARG A 292 5.42 18.74 -8.86
C ARG A 292 6.73 18.19 -9.45
N ILE A 293 7.87 18.86 -9.25
CA ILE A 293 9.15 18.48 -9.88
C ILE A 293 9.60 17.07 -9.48
N PRO A 294 9.66 16.70 -8.16
CA PRO A 294 10.03 15.35 -7.76
C PRO A 294 9.06 14.30 -8.25
N SER A 295 7.74 14.59 -8.28
CA SER A 295 6.74 13.67 -8.82
C SER A 295 6.96 13.40 -10.31
N MET A 296 7.26 14.44 -11.11
CA MET A 296 7.57 14.29 -12.53
C MET A 296 8.80 13.41 -12.77
N ILE A 297 9.87 13.66 -12.03
CA ILE A 297 11.12 12.90 -12.17
C ILE A 297 10.91 11.45 -11.74
N GLY A 298 10.19 11.19 -10.62
CA GLY A 298 9.90 9.84 -10.18
C GLY A 298 9.07 9.05 -11.19
N VAL A 299 7.97 9.62 -11.70
CA VAL A 299 7.15 8.97 -12.72
C VAL A 299 7.91 8.77 -14.02
N ALA A 300 8.76 9.73 -14.45
CA ALA A 300 9.60 9.58 -15.62
C ALA A 300 10.63 8.45 -15.44
N MET A 301 11.26 8.34 -14.26
CA MET A 301 12.17 7.21 -13.95
C MET A 301 11.45 5.86 -14.05
N MET A 302 10.24 5.76 -13.52
CA MET A 302 9.41 4.55 -13.62
C MET A 302 9.10 4.22 -15.08
N LEU A 303 8.66 5.21 -15.88
CA LEU A 303 8.35 5.04 -17.31
C LEU A 303 9.58 4.55 -18.10
N LEU A 304 10.72 5.21 -17.95
CA LEU A 304 11.95 4.85 -18.64
C LEU A 304 12.43 3.45 -18.24
N GLY A 305 12.35 3.11 -16.96
CA GLY A 305 12.68 1.77 -16.47
C GLY A 305 11.77 0.69 -17.05
N LEU A 306 10.45 0.95 -17.14
CA LEU A 306 9.49 0.04 -17.79
C LEU A 306 9.81 -0.17 -19.27
N VAL A 307 10.07 0.90 -20.01
CA VAL A 307 10.47 0.80 -21.42
C VAL A 307 11.75 -0.03 -21.56
N ALA A 308 12.74 0.19 -20.70
CA ALA A 308 13.99 -0.54 -20.72
C ALA A 308 13.80 -2.05 -20.50
N VAL A 309 13.08 -2.46 -19.45
CA VAL A 309 12.90 -3.89 -19.14
C VAL A 309 12.00 -4.64 -20.11
N VAL A 310 11.14 -3.92 -20.85
CA VAL A 310 10.22 -4.54 -21.82
C VAL A 310 10.84 -4.63 -23.23
N TYR A 311 11.65 -3.65 -23.65
CA TYR A 311 12.10 -3.52 -25.04
C TYR A 311 13.59 -3.66 -25.25
N ILE A 312 14.41 -3.66 -24.20
CA ILE A 312 15.87 -3.72 -24.33
C ILE A 312 16.37 -5.03 -23.75
N ASP A 313 17.01 -5.85 -24.59
CA ASP A 313 17.72 -7.03 -24.12
C ASP A 313 18.93 -6.60 -23.26
N MET A 314 18.98 -7.07 -22.04
CA MET A 314 20.03 -6.69 -21.11
C MET A 314 20.40 -7.83 -20.17
N PRO A 315 21.61 -7.86 -19.62
CA PRO A 315 22.00 -8.87 -18.65
C PRO A 315 21.23 -8.72 -17.34
N VAL A 316 21.12 -9.80 -16.59
CA VAL A 316 20.29 -9.90 -15.37
C VAL A 316 20.57 -8.82 -14.33
N TYR A 317 21.84 -8.42 -14.16
CA TYR A 317 22.22 -7.37 -13.21
C TYR A 317 21.68 -5.99 -13.60
N LEU A 318 21.55 -5.68 -14.90
CA LEU A 318 20.88 -4.46 -15.35
C LEU A 318 19.37 -4.55 -15.20
N MET A 319 18.76 -5.72 -15.43
CA MET A 319 17.34 -5.96 -15.09
C MET A 319 17.07 -5.67 -13.62
N TYR A 320 17.94 -6.14 -12.71
CA TYR A 320 17.86 -5.86 -11.28
C TYR A 320 17.96 -4.36 -10.97
N ALA A 321 18.90 -3.66 -11.59
CA ALA A 321 19.03 -2.21 -11.43
C ALA A 321 17.77 -1.46 -11.91
N MET A 322 17.21 -1.88 -13.05
CA MET A 322 15.98 -1.29 -13.57
C MET A 322 14.78 -1.54 -12.64
N MET A 323 14.63 -2.75 -12.07
CA MET A 323 13.55 -3.02 -11.09
C MET A 323 13.67 -2.10 -9.86
N PHE A 324 14.89 -1.90 -9.33
CA PHE A 324 15.11 -0.94 -8.24
C PHE A 324 14.75 0.50 -8.66
N ILE A 325 15.14 0.94 -9.86
CA ILE A 325 14.82 2.27 -10.39
C ILE A 325 13.31 2.45 -10.58
N ILE A 326 12.62 1.43 -11.12
CA ILE A 326 11.14 1.44 -11.26
C ILE A 326 10.48 1.60 -9.90
N GLY A 327 10.89 0.80 -8.91
CA GLY A 327 10.34 0.89 -7.55
C GLY A 327 10.60 2.24 -6.89
N MET A 328 11.82 2.76 -7.01
CA MET A 328 12.19 4.10 -6.51
C MET A 328 11.35 5.20 -7.19
N GLY A 329 11.18 5.12 -8.52
CA GLY A 329 10.36 6.06 -9.27
C GLY A 329 8.89 6.00 -8.90
N ALA A 330 8.32 4.79 -8.78
CA ALA A 330 6.95 4.56 -8.38
C ALA A 330 6.64 5.16 -7.00
N THR A 331 7.61 5.16 -6.08
CA THR A 331 7.43 5.73 -4.72
C THR A 331 7.14 7.22 -4.73
N SER A 332 7.36 7.92 -5.84
CA SER A 332 6.92 9.32 -5.95
C SER A 332 5.42 9.49 -5.67
N HIS A 333 4.60 8.41 -5.78
CA HIS A 333 3.20 8.39 -5.37
C HIS A 333 2.96 8.87 -3.92
N MET A 334 3.96 8.76 -3.03
CA MET A 334 3.86 9.30 -1.67
C MET A 334 3.65 10.82 -1.65
N LEU A 335 4.12 11.52 -2.68
CA LEU A 335 3.85 12.96 -2.84
C LEU A 335 2.39 13.23 -3.21
N ALA A 336 1.65 12.26 -3.78
CA ALA A 336 0.22 12.41 -3.99
C ALA A 336 -0.53 12.55 -2.65
N PHE A 337 -0.11 11.79 -1.61
CA PHE A 337 -0.68 11.96 -0.25
C PHE A 337 -0.38 13.35 0.31
N THR A 338 0.84 13.87 0.08
CA THR A 338 1.21 15.23 0.51
C THR A 338 0.36 16.28 -0.21
N VAL A 339 0.23 16.19 -1.53
CA VAL A 339 -0.64 17.05 -2.34
C VAL A 339 -2.10 16.95 -1.86
N GLY A 340 -2.59 15.73 -1.60
CA GLY A 340 -3.92 15.51 -1.06
C GLY A 340 -4.13 16.18 0.30
N GLY A 341 -3.15 16.11 1.19
CA GLY A 341 -3.17 16.80 2.48
C GLY A 341 -3.15 18.33 2.34
N ASP A 342 -2.28 18.85 1.44
CA ASP A 342 -2.18 20.29 1.15
C ASP A 342 -3.50 20.84 0.57
N VAL A 343 -4.19 20.08 -0.30
CA VAL A 343 -5.44 20.46 -0.95
C VAL A 343 -6.65 20.32 -0.03
N ALA A 344 -6.72 19.24 0.77
CA ALA A 344 -7.86 18.95 1.63
C ALA A 344 -7.86 19.76 2.93
N GLY A 345 -6.68 20.10 3.42
CA GLY A 345 -6.51 20.70 4.74
C GLY A 345 -6.66 19.72 5.90
N GLY A 346 -6.28 20.16 7.11
CA GLY A 346 -6.18 19.30 8.30
C GLY A 346 -7.42 18.44 8.64
N PRO A 347 -8.66 18.99 8.58
CA PRO A 347 -9.87 18.23 8.96
C PRO A 347 -10.18 17.02 8.08
N LEU A 348 -9.68 17.03 6.83
CA LEU A 348 -9.99 16.01 5.83
C LEU A 348 -8.77 15.16 5.44
N VAL A 349 -7.65 15.27 6.18
CA VAL A 349 -6.39 14.55 5.87
C VAL A 349 -6.60 13.04 5.88
N GLY A 350 -7.29 12.48 6.87
CA GLY A 350 -7.61 11.06 6.93
C GLY A 350 -8.46 10.60 5.75
N THR A 351 -9.53 11.35 5.47
CA THR A 351 -10.44 11.05 4.36
C THR A 351 -9.73 11.19 3.01
N SER A 352 -8.90 12.22 2.81
CA SER A 352 -8.13 12.42 1.57
C SER A 352 -7.12 11.30 1.34
N SER A 353 -6.38 10.91 2.39
CA SER A 353 -5.43 9.80 2.32
C SER A 353 -6.12 8.47 2.01
N ALA A 354 -7.28 8.21 2.62
CA ALA A 354 -8.07 7.03 2.33
C ALA A 354 -8.60 7.01 0.89
N PHE A 355 -9.06 8.15 0.38
CA PHE A 355 -9.49 8.31 -1.02
C PHE A 355 -8.34 8.02 -1.99
N LEU A 356 -7.18 8.65 -1.79
CA LEU A 356 -6.00 8.46 -2.64
C LEU A 356 -5.56 6.99 -2.62
N ASN A 357 -5.47 6.39 -1.44
CA ASN A 357 -5.07 4.99 -1.31
C ASN A 357 -6.08 4.03 -1.95
N GLY A 358 -7.37 4.31 -1.82
CA GLY A 358 -8.43 3.53 -2.49
C GLY A 358 -8.27 3.54 -4.01
N ILE A 359 -8.04 4.72 -4.61
CA ILE A 359 -7.76 4.85 -6.05
C ILE A 359 -6.46 4.12 -6.44
N MET A 360 -5.41 4.16 -5.61
CA MET A 360 -4.16 3.42 -5.82
C MET A 360 -4.41 1.91 -5.94
N PHE A 361 -5.24 1.34 -5.08
CA PHE A 361 -5.60 -0.07 -5.14
C PHE A 361 -6.56 -0.42 -6.28
N ILE A 362 -7.45 0.50 -6.68
CA ILE A 362 -8.25 0.33 -7.91
C ILE A 362 -7.34 0.19 -9.12
N PHE A 363 -6.36 1.09 -9.30
CA PHE A 363 -5.38 0.96 -10.37
C PHE A 363 -4.53 -0.31 -10.24
N GLY A 364 -4.17 -0.69 -9.01
CA GLY A 364 -3.50 -1.97 -8.74
C GLY A 364 -4.30 -3.16 -9.27
N GLY A 365 -5.59 -3.23 -8.93
CA GLY A 365 -6.48 -4.29 -9.40
C GLY A 365 -6.67 -4.32 -10.92
N ILE A 366 -6.82 -3.14 -11.55
CA ILE A 366 -6.92 -3.04 -13.01
C ILE A 366 -5.62 -3.52 -13.67
N LEU A 367 -4.48 -2.98 -13.26
CA LEU A 367 -3.18 -3.24 -13.88
C LEU A 367 -2.70 -4.68 -13.64
N GLN A 368 -3.04 -5.31 -12.51
CA GLN A 368 -2.73 -6.71 -12.27
C GLN A 368 -3.40 -7.65 -13.30
N ASN A 369 -4.58 -7.29 -13.80
CA ASN A 369 -5.38 -8.15 -14.68
C ASN A 369 -5.14 -7.90 -16.17
N ILE A 370 -4.66 -6.71 -16.58
CA ILE A 370 -4.51 -6.37 -18.00
C ILE A 370 -3.58 -7.34 -18.75
N PRO A 371 -2.36 -7.68 -18.27
CA PRO A 371 -1.48 -8.54 -19.05
C PRO A 371 -2.05 -9.95 -19.24
N SER A 372 -2.76 -10.52 -18.25
CA SER A 372 -3.37 -11.84 -18.38
C SER A 372 -4.49 -11.86 -19.44
N SER A 373 -5.30 -10.81 -19.52
CA SER A 373 -6.34 -10.69 -20.54
C SER A 373 -5.77 -10.57 -21.96
N LEU A 374 -4.63 -9.89 -22.11
CA LEU A 374 -3.93 -9.76 -23.40
C LEU A 374 -3.20 -11.05 -23.80
N GLN A 375 -2.69 -11.81 -22.86
CA GLN A 375 -2.06 -13.10 -23.13
C GLN A 375 -3.02 -14.07 -23.84
N SER A 376 -4.29 -14.06 -23.50
CA SER A 376 -5.33 -14.87 -24.16
C SER A 376 -5.56 -14.52 -25.62
N HIS A 377 -5.14 -13.34 -26.09
CA HIS A 377 -5.26 -12.86 -27.48
C HIS A 377 -4.00 -13.10 -28.34
N ALA A 378 -3.07 -13.96 -27.89
CA ALA A 378 -1.80 -14.26 -28.58
C ALA A 378 -0.93 -13.05 -28.88
N VAL A 379 -1.02 -12.01 -28.06
CA VAL A 379 -0.18 -10.81 -28.16
C VAL A 379 1.21 -11.15 -27.61
N GLY A 380 2.27 -10.84 -28.34
CA GLY A 380 3.65 -11.06 -27.88
C GLY A 380 3.96 -10.33 -26.55
N VAL A 381 5.09 -10.71 -25.92
CA VAL A 381 5.51 -10.16 -24.61
C VAL A 381 5.48 -8.63 -24.57
N HIS A 382 5.99 -7.98 -25.61
CA HIS A 382 6.01 -6.50 -25.71
C HIS A 382 4.60 -5.91 -25.71
N GLY A 383 3.66 -6.51 -26.43
CA GLY A 383 2.26 -6.08 -26.45
C GLY A 383 1.55 -6.29 -25.13
N MET A 384 1.89 -7.35 -24.40
CA MET A 384 1.30 -7.67 -23.09
C MET A 384 1.62 -6.61 -22.02
N PHE A 385 2.83 -6.01 -22.05
CA PHE A 385 3.25 -4.97 -21.11
C PHE A 385 3.14 -3.53 -21.65
N LEU A 386 2.77 -3.33 -22.92
CA LEU A 386 2.52 -2.00 -23.49
C LEU A 386 1.52 -1.17 -22.64
N PRO A 387 0.41 -1.71 -22.12
CA PRO A 387 -0.50 -0.94 -21.27
C PRO A 387 0.15 -0.37 -20.00
N PHE A 388 1.18 -1.01 -19.45
CA PHE A 388 1.92 -0.47 -18.30
C PHE A 388 2.70 0.78 -18.67
N ILE A 389 3.31 0.77 -19.84
CA ILE A 389 4.06 1.93 -20.39
C ILE A 389 3.10 3.07 -20.71
N VAL A 390 1.96 2.77 -21.34
CA VAL A 390 0.92 3.77 -21.64
C VAL A 390 0.38 4.37 -20.33
N ALA A 391 0.09 3.54 -19.33
CA ALA A 391 -0.37 4.02 -18.02
C ALA A 391 0.67 4.94 -17.37
N ALA A 392 1.96 4.57 -17.37
CA ALA A 392 3.04 5.41 -16.83
C ALA A 392 3.15 6.75 -17.58
N ALA A 393 3.01 6.75 -18.91
CA ALA A 393 2.99 7.97 -19.72
C ALA A 393 1.77 8.86 -19.37
N VAL A 394 0.59 8.26 -19.19
CA VAL A 394 -0.61 8.98 -18.75
C VAL A 394 -0.40 9.57 -17.35
N ALA A 395 0.21 8.84 -16.42
CA ALA A 395 0.55 9.36 -15.10
C ALA A 395 1.46 10.59 -15.21
N LEU A 396 2.46 10.56 -16.08
CA LEU A 396 3.38 11.68 -16.32
C LEU A 396 2.62 12.93 -16.80
N VAL A 397 1.64 12.77 -17.71
CA VAL A 397 0.77 13.87 -18.15
C VAL A 397 -0.02 14.46 -16.97
N PHE A 398 -0.61 13.62 -16.10
CA PHE A 398 -1.34 14.11 -14.93
C PHE A 398 -0.43 14.87 -13.95
N VAL A 399 0.79 14.40 -13.71
CA VAL A 399 1.76 15.17 -12.89
C VAL A 399 2.10 16.50 -13.55
N PHE A 400 2.22 16.53 -14.87
CA PHE A 400 2.54 17.77 -15.61
C PHE A 400 1.46 18.85 -15.45
N ILE A 401 0.17 18.47 -15.43
CA ILE A 401 -0.96 19.40 -15.26
C ILE A 401 -1.29 19.69 -13.78
N GLN A 402 -0.68 18.95 -12.83
CA GLN A 402 -0.89 19.19 -11.40
C GLN A 402 -0.38 20.58 -11.01
N LYS A 403 -1.19 21.31 -10.23
CA LYS A 403 -0.77 22.59 -9.64
C LYS A 403 0.24 22.36 -8.53
N GLU A 404 1.19 23.29 -8.39
CA GLU A 404 2.10 23.28 -7.25
C GLU A 404 1.32 23.60 -5.96
N THR A 405 1.51 22.74 -4.93
CA THR A 405 0.82 22.87 -3.64
C THR A 405 1.79 23.09 -2.48
N ALA A 406 3.11 23.02 -2.72
CA ALA A 406 4.08 23.29 -1.68
C ALA A 406 3.89 24.68 -1.11
N PRO A 407 3.97 24.86 0.23
CA PRO A 407 3.92 26.19 0.84
C PRO A 407 5.02 27.07 0.25
N ARG A 408 4.64 28.27 -0.20
CA ARG A 408 5.63 29.28 -0.58
C ARG A 408 6.31 29.79 0.70
N SER A 409 7.63 29.74 0.75
CA SER A 409 8.45 30.29 1.83
C SER A 409 8.29 31.79 1.97
#